data_c08735cb72509109cd2c0605ac8616c2
#
_entry.id   c08735cb72509109cd2c0605ac8616c2
#
_cell.length_a   1.000
_cell.length_b   1.000
_cell.length_c   1.000
_cell.angle_alpha   90.00
_cell.angle_beta   90.00
_cell.angle_gamma   90.00
#
_symmetry.space_group_name_H-M   'P 1'
#
loop_
_entity.id
_entity.type
_entity.pdbx_description
1 polymer ?
#
loop_
_entity_poly.entity_id
_entity_poly.type
_entity_poly.pdbx_seq_one_letter_code
_entity_poly.pdbx_strand_id
1 'polypeptide(L)'
;MKKKIFVCCGLILISVVILMKGHFLLKPIAKIGDDSVRMYEFIGYSLSNEQQILERMADDIAFKKIIEETGVTVTEEEVQRELNALNEHSDISYETCLNTILHQKAIEKYASEFEVTADKARTYYENNKWRYGEKEPDFEKVKSDMQMEMGVAKYEERLYKIREECKVSITK
;
A
#
# COMPACT_ATOMS: atom_id res chain seq x y z
N MET A 1 -37.16 36.95 26.72
CA MET A 1 -37.29 36.44 25.36
C MET A 1 -36.07 36.68 24.46
N LYS A 2 -35.46 37.87 24.44
CA LYS A 2 -34.33 38.20 23.56
C LYS A 2 -33.10 37.30 23.70
N LYS A 3 -32.71 36.85 24.92
CA LYS A 3 -31.56 35.94 25.14
C LYS A 3 -31.72 34.54 24.51
N LYS A 4 -32.93 33.98 24.50
CA LYS A 4 -33.20 32.66 23.90
C LYS A 4 -33.11 32.67 22.37
N ILE A 5 -33.51 33.79 21.74
CA ILE A 5 -33.41 33.96 20.29
C ILE A 5 -31.94 34.05 19.86
N PHE A 6 -31.09 34.75 20.62
CA PHE A 6 -29.65 34.86 20.32
C PHE A 6 -28.93 33.51 20.39
N VAL A 7 -29.26 32.66 21.36
CA VAL A 7 -28.69 31.30 21.49
C VAL A 7 -29.13 30.41 20.33
N CYS A 8 -30.41 30.47 19.93
CA CYS A 8 -30.90 29.69 18.79
C CYS A 8 -30.25 30.13 17.47
N CYS A 9 -30.10 31.44 17.23
CA CYS A 9 -29.41 31.95 16.03
C CYS A 9 -27.92 31.54 16.02
N GLY A 10 -27.24 31.56 17.18
CA GLY A 10 -25.85 31.11 17.29
C GLY A 10 -25.67 29.61 16.96
N LEU A 11 -26.57 28.78 17.47
CA LEU A 11 -26.55 27.34 17.20
C LEU A 11 -26.82 27.04 15.74
N ILE A 12 -27.76 27.73 15.09
CA ILE A 12 -28.04 27.56 13.67
C ILE A 12 -26.84 27.99 12.82
N LEU A 13 -26.18 29.11 13.14
CA LEU A 13 -24.98 29.55 12.45
C LEU A 13 -23.83 28.53 12.57
N ILE A 14 -23.60 27.99 13.74
CA ILE A 14 -22.60 26.97 13.98
C ILE A 14 -22.93 25.69 13.17
N SER A 15 -24.20 25.27 13.16
CA SER A 15 -24.66 24.11 12.39
C SER A 15 -24.47 24.30 10.88
N VAL A 16 -24.75 25.50 10.36
CA VAL A 16 -24.54 25.85 8.94
C VAL A 16 -23.05 25.84 8.58
N VAL A 17 -22.19 26.37 9.44
CA VAL A 17 -20.73 26.35 9.24
C VAL A 17 -20.18 24.94 9.26
N ILE A 18 -20.66 24.08 10.15
CA ILE A 18 -20.27 22.66 10.22
C ILE A 18 -20.74 21.93 8.96
N LEU A 19 -21.97 22.17 8.49
CA LEU A 19 -22.50 21.57 7.27
C LEU A 19 -21.74 22.03 6.03
N MET A 20 -21.42 23.32 5.93
CA MET A 20 -20.63 23.85 4.81
C MET A 20 -19.20 23.29 4.80
N LYS A 21 -18.53 23.23 5.95
CA LYS A 21 -17.19 22.62 6.06
C LYS A 21 -17.25 21.11 5.79
N GLY A 22 -18.27 20.41 6.30
CA GLY A 22 -18.47 18.99 6.03
C GLY A 22 -18.68 18.73 4.54
N HIS A 23 -19.48 19.54 3.86
CA HIS A 23 -19.69 19.42 2.41
C HIS A 23 -18.40 19.69 1.61
N PHE A 24 -17.61 20.68 2.03
CA PHE A 24 -16.31 20.96 1.42
C PHE A 24 -15.32 19.81 1.58
N LEU A 25 -15.23 19.20 2.77
CA LEU A 25 -14.34 18.07 3.05
C LEU A 25 -14.72 16.81 2.28
N LEU A 26 -16.00 16.61 1.98
CA LEU A 26 -16.51 15.47 1.22
C LEU A 26 -16.48 15.69 -0.30
N LYS A 27 -16.16 16.89 -0.77
CA LYS A 27 -16.10 17.20 -2.20
C LYS A 27 -14.95 16.42 -2.86
N PRO A 28 -15.21 15.71 -3.96
CA PRO A 28 -14.14 15.10 -4.73
C PRO A 28 -13.28 16.20 -5.38
N ILE A 29 -11.97 16.09 -5.22
CA ILE A 29 -11.00 17.05 -5.78
C ILE A 29 -10.15 16.45 -6.89
N ALA A 30 -10.06 15.11 -6.93
CA ALA A 30 -9.32 14.38 -7.95
C ALA A 30 -9.96 13.01 -8.19
N LYS A 31 -9.59 12.37 -9.28
CA LYS A 31 -9.85 10.95 -9.54
C LYS A 31 -8.55 10.23 -9.83
N ILE A 32 -8.46 9.00 -9.31
CA ILE A 32 -7.36 8.07 -9.59
C ILE A 32 -8.02 6.76 -10.06
N GLY A 33 -8.01 6.53 -11.38
CA GLY A 33 -8.82 5.48 -11.98
C GLY A 33 -10.31 5.75 -11.74
N ASP A 34 -11.01 4.79 -11.15
CA ASP A 34 -12.42 4.89 -10.78
C ASP A 34 -12.66 5.48 -9.39
N ASP A 35 -11.60 5.59 -8.58
CA ASP A 35 -11.67 6.09 -7.22
C ASP A 35 -11.68 7.62 -7.18
N SER A 36 -12.54 8.17 -6.32
CA SER A 36 -12.64 9.62 -6.09
C SER A 36 -11.88 10.01 -4.82
N VAL A 37 -10.87 10.87 -4.98
CA VAL A 37 -10.12 11.47 -3.86
C VAL A 37 -10.90 12.65 -3.31
N ARG A 38 -11.18 12.65 -2.02
CA ARG A 38 -11.92 13.70 -1.33
C ARG A 38 -10.98 14.67 -0.59
N MET A 39 -11.44 15.88 -0.33
CA MET A 39 -10.63 16.91 0.31
C MET A 39 -10.07 16.49 1.68
N TYR A 40 -10.80 15.74 2.49
CA TYR A 40 -10.31 15.30 3.80
C TYR A 40 -9.15 14.28 3.68
N GLU A 41 -9.18 13.42 2.66
CA GLU A 41 -8.10 12.47 2.38
C GLU A 41 -6.84 13.23 1.95
N PHE A 42 -7.00 14.21 1.07
CA PHE A 42 -5.93 15.06 0.61
C PHE A 42 -5.27 15.88 1.75
N ILE A 43 -6.07 16.45 2.68
CA ILE A 43 -5.54 17.18 3.84
C ILE A 43 -4.74 16.29 4.76
N GLY A 44 -5.10 15.02 4.90
CA GLY A 44 -4.35 14.04 5.72
C GLY A 44 -2.91 13.82 5.23
N TYR A 45 -2.66 13.99 3.94
CA TYR A 45 -1.32 13.87 3.34
C TYR A 45 -0.53 15.20 3.29
N SER A 46 -1.11 16.28 3.79
CA SER A 46 -0.64 17.64 3.57
C SER A 46 0.69 17.96 4.26
N LEU A 47 1.73 18.12 3.44
CA LEU A 47 2.80 19.16 3.55
C LEU A 47 3.75 19.04 2.32
N SER A 48 3.40 18.24 1.33
CA SER A 48 4.20 18.00 0.13
C SER A 48 3.53 18.67 -1.08
N ASN A 49 4.28 18.80 -2.17
CA ASN A 49 3.78 19.21 -3.48
C ASN A 49 2.52 18.36 -3.85
N GLU A 50 1.44 19.00 -4.30
CA GLU A 50 0.15 18.39 -4.65
C GLU A 50 0.30 17.15 -5.55
N GLN A 51 1.20 17.19 -6.51
CA GLN A 51 1.48 16.07 -7.40
C GLN A 51 2.05 14.86 -6.64
N GLN A 52 2.96 15.08 -5.69
CA GLN A 52 3.55 13.99 -4.89
C GLN A 52 2.51 13.33 -3.98
N ILE A 53 1.52 14.09 -3.50
CA ILE A 53 0.42 13.54 -2.72
C ILE A 53 -0.41 12.60 -3.58
N LEU A 54 -0.80 13.04 -4.77
CA LEU A 54 -1.61 12.24 -5.69
C LEU A 54 -0.87 10.98 -6.16
N GLU A 55 0.44 11.07 -6.37
CA GLU A 55 1.28 9.90 -6.69
C GLU A 55 1.28 8.87 -5.55
N ARG A 56 1.46 9.32 -4.29
CA ARG A 56 1.38 8.42 -3.12
C ARG A 56 0.00 7.77 -2.98
N MET A 57 -1.07 8.55 -3.18
CA MET A 57 -2.43 8.00 -3.14
C MET A 57 -2.67 6.98 -4.26
N ALA A 58 -2.07 7.20 -5.44
CA ALA A 58 -2.12 6.22 -6.53
C ALA A 58 -1.36 4.92 -6.16
N ASP A 59 -0.22 5.04 -5.46
CA ASP A 59 0.52 3.88 -4.94
C ASP A 59 -0.29 3.10 -3.92
N ASP A 60 -0.95 3.79 -2.97
CA ASP A 60 -1.80 3.16 -1.96
C ASP A 60 -3.00 2.44 -2.58
N ILE A 61 -3.63 3.05 -3.61
CA ILE A 61 -4.73 2.43 -4.35
C ILE A 61 -4.23 1.21 -5.14
N ALA A 62 -3.08 1.32 -5.81
CA ALA A 62 -2.50 0.21 -6.55
C ALA A 62 -2.14 -0.96 -5.63
N PHE A 63 -1.58 -0.68 -4.46
CA PHE A 63 -1.31 -1.68 -3.44
C PHE A 63 -2.58 -2.39 -2.96
N LYS A 64 -3.63 -1.64 -2.61
CA LYS A 64 -4.92 -2.22 -2.20
C LYS A 64 -5.49 -3.15 -3.27
N LYS A 65 -5.44 -2.77 -4.54
CA LYS A 65 -5.90 -3.63 -5.65
C LYS A 65 -5.09 -4.92 -5.76
N ILE A 66 -3.77 -4.87 -5.56
CA ILE A 66 -2.93 -6.08 -5.52
C ILE A 66 -3.34 -6.99 -4.37
N ILE A 67 -3.60 -6.45 -3.18
CA ILE A 67 -4.04 -7.25 -2.03
C ILE A 67 -5.40 -7.91 -2.31
N GLU A 68 -6.33 -7.18 -2.92
CA GLU A 68 -7.63 -7.73 -3.36
C GLU A 68 -7.46 -8.83 -4.41
N GLU A 69 -6.62 -8.63 -5.43
CA GLU A 69 -6.36 -9.60 -6.49
C GLU A 69 -5.70 -10.88 -5.98
N THR A 70 -4.73 -10.74 -5.07
CA THR A 70 -4.01 -11.89 -4.51
C THR A 70 -4.79 -12.61 -3.42
N GLY A 71 -5.76 -11.93 -2.79
CA GLY A 71 -6.55 -12.45 -1.70
C GLY A 71 -5.76 -12.74 -0.42
N VAL A 72 -4.56 -12.14 -0.28
CA VAL A 72 -3.73 -12.32 0.92
C VAL A 72 -4.34 -11.59 2.11
N THR A 73 -4.23 -12.21 3.26
CA THR A 73 -4.70 -11.67 4.54
C THR A 73 -3.61 -11.79 5.60
N VAL A 74 -3.70 -10.94 6.61
CA VAL A 74 -2.79 -10.93 7.77
C VAL A 74 -3.64 -10.94 9.03
N THR A 75 -3.28 -11.78 10.00
CA THR A 75 -3.95 -11.82 11.30
C THR A 75 -3.31 -10.83 12.28
N GLU A 76 -4.06 -10.46 13.32
CA GLU A 76 -3.55 -9.61 14.40
C GLU A 76 -2.32 -10.23 15.07
N GLU A 77 -2.33 -11.55 15.28
CA GLU A 77 -1.21 -12.29 15.90
C GLU A 77 0.06 -12.24 15.05
N GLU A 78 -0.07 -12.28 13.70
CA GLU A 78 1.07 -12.14 12.80
C GLU A 78 1.70 -10.76 12.91
N VAL A 79 0.89 -9.69 12.90
CA VAL A 79 1.39 -8.32 13.05
C VAL A 79 2.06 -8.13 14.40
N GLN A 80 1.43 -8.60 15.47
CA GLN A 80 1.95 -8.43 16.83
C GLN A 80 3.27 -9.19 17.04
N ARG A 81 3.40 -10.39 16.48
CA ARG A 81 4.64 -11.16 16.51
C ARG A 81 5.78 -10.44 15.81
N GLU A 82 5.52 -9.89 14.62
CA GLU A 82 6.51 -9.17 13.83
C GLU A 82 6.90 -7.84 14.50
N LEU A 83 5.92 -7.10 15.03
CA LEU A 83 6.18 -5.89 15.82
C LEU A 83 7.08 -6.15 17.01
N ASN A 84 6.83 -7.23 17.75
CA ASN A 84 7.65 -7.58 18.91
C ASN A 84 9.09 -7.91 18.50
N ALA A 85 9.27 -8.58 17.36
CA ALA A 85 10.60 -8.89 16.83
C ALA A 85 11.36 -7.65 16.33
N LEU A 86 10.64 -6.69 15.72
CA LEU A 86 11.23 -5.46 15.15
C LEU A 86 11.45 -4.36 16.19
N ASN A 87 10.56 -4.20 17.17
CA ASN A 87 10.62 -3.12 18.16
C ASN A 87 11.76 -3.28 19.19
N GLU A 88 12.45 -4.42 19.21
CA GLU A 88 13.73 -4.52 19.92
C GLU A 88 14.80 -3.59 19.32
N HIS A 89 14.64 -3.13 18.07
CA HIS A 89 15.64 -2.38 17.32
C HIS A 89 15.11 -1.11 16.61
N SER A 90 13.79 -0.90 16.53
CA SER A 90 13.20 0.25 15.82
C SER A 90 11.76 0.52 16.24
N ASP A 91 11.36 1.80 16.30
CA ASP A 91 10.00 2.22 16.61
C ASP A 91 9.16 2.19 15.31
N ILE A 92 8.59 1.02 14.99
CA ILE A 92 7.78 0.79 13.79
C ILE A 92 6.30 0.81 14.17
N SER A 93 5.50 1.57 13.41
CA SER A 93 4.05 1.61 13.63
C SER A 93 3.37 0.30 13.23
N TYR A 94 2.23 0.00 13.86
CA TYR A 94 1.37 -1.14 13.52
C TYR A 94 1.02 -1.16 12.03
N GLU A 95 0.62 -0.02 11.48
CA GLU A 95 0.23 0.11 10.06
C GLU A 95 1.40 -0.18 9.12
N THR A 96 2.59 0.32 9.43
CA THR A 96 3.80 0.03 8.64
C THR A 96 4.12 -1.46 8.65
N CYS A 97 4.05 -2.10 9.83
CA CYS A 97 4.28 -3.53 9.97
C CYS A 97 3.24 -4.35 9.18
N LEU A 98 1.96 -4.03 9.34
CA LEU A 98 0.87 -4.67 8.59
C LEU A 98 1.09 -4.59 7.08
N ASN A 99 1.38 -3.40 6.55
CA ASN A 99 1.62 -3.19 5.13
C ASN A 99 2.85 -3.97 4.64
N THR A 100 3.93 -4.02 5.43
CA THR A 100 5.12 -4.81 5.10
C THR A 100 4.80 -6.30 4.96
N ILE A 101 4.03 -6.87 5.90
CA ILE A 101 3.63 -8.28 5.84
C ILE A 101 2.72 -8.54 4.63
N LEU A 102 1.77 -7.63 4.34
CA LEU A 102 0.88 -7.75 3.17
C LEU A 102 1.68 -7.73 1.86
N HIS A 103 2.66 -6.82 1.72
CA HIS A 103 3.56 -6.78 0.56
C HIS A 103 4.30 -8.10 0.40
N GLN A 104 4.91 -8.61 1.47
CA GLN A 104 5.65 -9.85 1.46
C GLN A 104 4.77 -11.04 1.02
N LYS A 105 3.57 -11.16 1.61
CA LYS A 105 2.63 -12.23 1.26
C LYS A 105 2.13 -12.14 -0.18
N ALA A 106 1.93 -10.93 -0.71
CA ALA A 106 1.55 -10.75 -2.11
C ALA A 106 2.67 -11.19 -3.06
N ILE A 107 3.93 -10.87 -2.75
CA ILE A 107 5.10 -11.34 -3.50
C ILE A 107 5.21 -12.87 -3.44
N GLU A 108 5.07 -13.47 -2.26
CA GLU A 108 5.09 -14.92 -2.07
C GLU A 108 3.96 -15.62 -2.85
N LYS A 109 2.78 -14.99 -2.89
CA LYS A 109 1.66 -15.49 -3.69
C LYS A 109 2.01 -15.53 -5.17
N TYR A 110 2.56 -14.46 -5.72
CA TYR A 110 3.02 -14.45 -7.10
C TYR A 110 4.19 -15.42 -7.33
N ALA A 111 5.13 -15.52 -6.39
CA ALA A 111 6.25 -16.48 -6.46
C ALA A 111 5.76 -17.92 -6.57
N SER A 112 4.69 -18.28 -5.84
CA SER A 112 4.11 -19.62 -5.85
C SER A 112 3.50 -20.03 -7.19
N GLU A 113 3.26 -19.11 -8.10
CA GLU A 113 2.73 -19.39 -9.43
C GLU A 113 3.82 -19.86 -10.42
N PHE A 114 5.10 -19.71 -10.06
CA PHE A 114 6.21 -20.08 -10.93
C PHE A 114 6.73 -21.49 -10.61
N GLU A 115 6.77 -22.34 -11.62
CA GLU A 115 7.45 -23.62 -11.54
C GLU A 115 8.91 -23.46 -11.95
N VAL A 116 9.81 -23.75 -11.02
CA VAL A 116 11.27 -23.73 -11.25
C VAL A 116 11.79 -25.17 -11.39
N THR A 117 12.24 -25.52 -12.60
CA THR A 117 12.87 -26.80 -12.89
C THR A 117 14.32 -26.83 -12.38
N ALA A 118 14.88 -28.05 -12.20
CA ALA A 118 16.26 -28.24 -11.80
C ALA A 118 17.27 -27.52 -12.71
N ASP A 119 17.04 -27.55 -14.03
CA ASP A 119 17.94 -26.91 -14.99
C ASP A 119 17.89 -25.40 -14.90
N LYS A 120 16.69 -24.82 -14.70
CA LYS A 120 16.54 -23.38 -14.48
C LYS A 120 17.24 -22.94 -13.18
N ALA A 121 17.05 -23.67 -12.11
CA ALA A 121 17.69 -23.36 -10.83
C ALA A 121 19.22 -23.47 -10.92
N ARG A 122 19.74 -24.47 -11.64
CA ARG A 122 21.18 -24.60 -11.89
C ARG A 122 21.72 -23.41 -12.68
N THR A 123 21.05 -23.03 -13.77
CA THR A 123 21.44 -21.87 -14.58
C THR A 123 21.38 -20.58 -13.76
N TYR A 124 20.35 -20.41 -12.93
CA TYR A 124 20.24 -19.27 -12.03
C TYR A 124 21.39 -19.24 -11.02
N TYR A 125 21.74 -20.37 -10.40
CA TYR A 125 22.87 -20.47 -9.49
C TYR A 125 24.19 -20.10 -10.18
N GLU A 126 24.46 -20.66 -11.36
CA GLU A 126 25.69 -20.35 -12.11
C GLU A 126 25.86 -18.86 -12.39
N ASN A 127 24.76 -18.19 -12.73
CA ASN A 127 24.76 -16.75 -13.01
C ASN A 127 24.83 -15.87 -11.75
N ASN A 128 24.53 -16.43 -10.58
CA ASN A 128 24.43 -15.72 -9.32
C ASN A 128 25.34 -16.29 -8.21
N LYS A 129 26.40 -17.03 -8.57
CA LYS A 129 27.33 -17.66 -7.60
C LYS A 129 27.83 -16.71 -6.52
N TRP A 130 28.08 -15.46 -6.88
CA TRP A 130 28.54 -14.42 -5.97
C TRP A 130 27.59 -14.16 -4.78
N ARG A 131 26.31 -14.50 -4.91
CA ARG A 131 25.30 -14.33 -3.85
C ARG A 131 25.38 -15.43 -2.77
N TYR A 132 25.96 -16.58 -3.11
CA TYR A 132 25.94 -17.77 -2.26
C TYR A 132 27.26 -18.02 -1.49
N GLY A 133 28.29 -17.20 -1.76
CA GLY A 133 29.60 -17.37 -1.14
C GLY A 133 30.34 -18.61 -1.62
N GLU A 134 31.28 -19.13 -0.78
CA GLU A 134 32.16 -20.24 -1.16
C GLU A 134 31.47 -21.63 -1.08
N LYS A 135 30.39 -21.74 -0.28
CA LYS A 135 29.69 -22.99 -0.09
C LYS A 135 28.50 -23.08 -1.04
N GLU A 136 28.47 -24.15 -1.83
CA GLU A 136 27.32 -24.43 -2.71
C GLU A 136 26.05 -24.57 -1.85
N PRO A 137 24.98 -23.77 -2.17
CA PRO A 137 23.73 -23.82 -1.44
C PRO A 137 22.94 -25.10 -1.77
N ASP A 138 21.99 -25.44 -0.89
CA ASP A 138 21.01 -26.45 -1.18
C ASP A 138 20.16 -26.05 -2.42
N PHE A 139 19.86 -27.04 -3.26
CA PHE A 139 19.04 -26.86 -4.46
C PHE A 139 17.67 -26.20 -4.16
N GLU A 140 17.00 -26.61 -3.08
CA GLU A 140 15.70 -26.02 -2.69
C GLU A 140 15.83 -24.55 -2.31
N LYS A 141 16.97 -24.15 -1.74
CA LYS A 141 17.26 -22.72 -1.48
C LYS A 141 17.39 -21.93 -2.78
N VAL A 142 18.17 -22.44 -3.73
CA VAL A 142 18.34 -21.77 -5.05
C VAL A 142 17.00 -21.63 -5.78
N LYS A 143 16.19 -22.67 -5.74
CA LYS A 143 14.85 -22.68 -6.33
C LYS A 143 13.94 -21.65 -5.67
N SER A 144 13.93 -21.59 -4.34
CA SER A 144 13.17 -20.61 -3.58
C SER A 144 13.61 -19.18 -3.88
N ASP A 145 14.93 -18.92 -3.89
CA ASP A 145 15.48 -17.60 -4.20
C ASP A 145 15.07 -17.13 -5.61
N MET A 146 15.14 -18.04 -6.60
CA MET A 146 14.70 -17.78 -7.97
C MET A 146 13.18 -17.51 -8.04
N GLN A 147 12.36 -18.32 -7.36
CA GLN A 147 10.91 -18.12 -7.31
C GLN A 147 10.55 -16.75 -6.70
N MET A 148 11.21 -16.36 -5.61
CA MET A 148 10.99 -15.07 -4.97
C MET A 148 11.38 -13.92 -5.89
N GLU A 149 12.49 -14.00 -6.61
CA GLU A 149 12.88 -12.95 -7.57
C GLU A 149 11.86 -12.81 -8.71
N MET A 150 11.32 -13.93 -9.21
CA MET A 150 10.23 -13.91 -10.20
C MET A 150 8.93 -13.35 -9.62
N GLY A 151 8.63 -13.65 -8.36
CA GLY A 151 7.50 -13.09 -7.63
C GLY A 151 7.59 -11.57 -7.48
N VAL A 152 8.78 -11.06 -7.09
CA VAL A 152 9.05 -9.61 -7.01
C VAL A 152 8.85 -8.96 -8.37
N ALA A 153 9.44 -9.50 -9.43
CA ALA A 153 9.32 -8.94 -10.77
C ALA A 153 7.85 -8.89 -11.24
N LYS A 154 7.07 -9.94 -10.97
CA LYS A 154 5.63 -9.96 -11.29
C LYS A 154 4.84 -8.96 -10.45
N TYR A 155 5.14 -8.82 -9.17
CA TYR A 155 4.52 -7.86 -8.28
C TYR A 155 4.76 -6.42 -8.79
N GLU A 156 6.01 -6.08 -9.11
CA GLU A 156 6.39 -4.75 -9.63
C GLU A 156 5.72 -4.47 -10.99
N GLU A 157 5.71 -5.45 -11.91
CA GLU A 157 5.01 -5.34 -13.20
C GLU A 157 3.51 -5.05 -12.98
N ARG A 158 2.88 -5.75 -12.04
CA ARG A 158 1.45 -5.56 -11.75
C ARG A 158 1.17 -4.21 -11.11
N LEU A 159 2.01 -3.80 -10.15
CA LEU A 159 1.94 -2.48 -9.52
C LEU A 159 2.03 -1.37 -10.58
N TYR A 160 3.01 -1.48 -11.48
CA TYR A 160 3.19 -0.53 -12.57
C TYR A 160 1.95 -0.46 -13.48
N LYS A 161 1.40 -1.61 -13.91
CA LYS A 161 0.20 -1.66 -14.75
C LYS A 161 -1.00 -0.99 -14.08
N ILE A 162 -1.25 -1.28 -12.80
CA ILE A 162 -2.35 -0.67 -12.06
C ILE A 162 -2.15 0.84 -11.95
N ARG A 163 -0.93 1.32 -11.72
CA ARG A 163 -0.63 2.76 -11.69
C ARG A 163 -0.90 3.44 -13.03
N GLU A 164 -0.52 2.82 -14.14
CA GLU A 164 -0.82 3.33 -15.49
C GLU A 164 -2.33 3.35 -15.79
N GLU A 165 -3.07 2.36 -15.31
CA GLU A 165 -4.54 2.32 -15.40
C GLU A 165 -5.19 3.40 -14.52
N CYS A 166 -4.59 3.72 -13.38
CA CYS A 166 -5.02 4.76 -12.45
C CYS A 166 -4.64 6.16 -12.98
N LYS A 167 -5.32 6.63 -14.05
CA LYS A 167 -5.12 7.99 -14.55
C LYS A 167 -5.52 8.99 -13.48
N VAL A 168 -4.53 9.75 -12.96
CA VAL A 168 -4.80 10.84 -12.04
C VAL A 168 -5.40 12.02 -12.80
N SER A 169 -6.60 12.46 -12.43
CA SER A 169 -7.24 13.65 -12.98
C SER A 169 -7.71 14.56 -11.86
N ILE A 170 -7.26 15.83 -11.91
CA ILE A 170 -7.69 16.86 -10.94
C ILE A 170 -9.01 17.43 -11.42
N THR A 171 -10.03 17.40 -10.55
CA THR A 171 -11.34 18.01 -10.82
C THR A 171 -11.23 19.53 -10.56
N LYS A 172 -11.37 20.33 -11.60
CA LYS A 172 -11.39 21.81 -11.50
C LYS A 172 -12.71 22.34 -10.98
#